data_66bb2507f94f563c6626775add23dda8
#
_entry.id   66bb2507f94f563c6626775add23dda8
#
_cell.length_a   1.000
_cell.length_b   1.000
_cell.length_c   1.000
_cell.angle_alpha   90.00
_cell.angle_beta   90.00
_cell.angle_gamma   90.00
#
_symmetry.space_group_name_H-M   'P 1'
#
loop_
_entity.id
_entity.type
_entity.pdbx_description
1 polymer ?
#
loop_
_entity_poly.entity_id
_entity_poly.type
_entity_poly.pdbx_seq_one_letter_code
_entity_poly.pdbx_strand_id
1 'polypeptide(L)'
;YNDFIMSKSQKETIQINSGDITLEALLETPTHSTRPPCVLMCHPNPRQGGSIYNNVLDSSSSSLIKKGIASLRFNFRGVGASTGIFGDGDFEGSDALTVIDFASRIDQIDGGRLGILGYSFGAGIALEAASVTSKVKSMVSIACPQRRFSTFGTAEIVQPKLLICGDRDHDFPSGHFKFLSGRFTKPRQVEIVNGADHFFSGYEKLLGDLVGKFFQETL
;
A
#
# COMPACT_ATOMS: atom_id res chain seq x y z
N TYR A 1 -20.59 -11.88 -26.70
CA TYR A 1 -20.75 -10.47 -26.29
C TYR A 1 -20.28 -10.43 -24.83
N ASN A 2 -18.99 -10.23 -24.60
CA ASN A 2 -18.46 -9.88 -23.29
C ASN A 2 -18.47 -8.36 -23.21
N ASP A 3 -19.47 -7.81 -22.53
CA ASP A 3 -19.46 -6.42 -22.11
C ASP A 3 -18.21 -6.17 -21.26
N PHE A 4 -17.29 -5.41 -21.80
CA PHE A 4 -16.26 -4.72 -21.04
C PHE A 4 -17.00 -3.71 -20.15
N ILE A 5 -17.53 -4.17 -19.02
CA ILE A 5 -17.98 -3.27 -17.96
C ILE A 5 -16.71 -2.59 -17.46
N MET A 6 -16.38 -1.44 -18.03
CA MET A 6 -15.42 -0.54 -17.40
C MET A 6 -15.91 -0.32 -15.98
N SER A 7 -15.19 -0.82 -14.99
CA SER A 7 -15.54 -0.65 -13.58
C SER A 7 -15.52 0.86 -13.31
N LYS A 8 -16.72 1.45 -13.27
CA LYS A 8 -16.86 2.87 -12.95
C LYS A 8 -16.45 3.08 -11.51
N SER A 9 -15.61 4.07 -11.26
CA SER A 9 -15.22 4.51 -9.93
C SER A 9 -15.58 5.97 -9.73
N GLN A 10 -15.72 6.35 -8.47
CA GLN A 10 -15.83 7.73 -8.03
C GLN A 10 -14.53 8.11 -7.32
N LYS A 11 -14.00 9.29 -7.62
CA LYS A 11 -12.78 9.83 -7.01
C LYS A 11 -13.11 11.08 -6.20
N GLU A 12 -12.55 11.14 -5.01
CA GLU A 12 -12.74 12.27 -4.09
C GLU A 12 -11.39 12.62 -3.46
N THR A 13 -11.02 13.90 -3.50
CA THR A 13 -9.86 14.42 -2.76
C THR A 13 -10.28 14.75 -1.34
N ILE A 14 -9.56 14.23 -0.36
CA ILE A 14 -9.86 14.36 1.07
C ILE A 14 -8.67 15.02 1.76
N GLN A 15 -8.95 15.86 2.74
CA GLN A 15 -7.97 16.40 3.68
C GLN A 15 -8.12 15.69 5.02
N ILE A 16 -7.03 15.09 5.52
CA ILE A 16 -7.01 14.33 6.77
C ILE A 16 -6.15 15.09 7.79
N ASN A 17 -6.77 15.51 8.89
CA ASN A 17 -6.04 16.20 9.96
C ASN A 17 -5.19 15.21 10.77
N SER A 18 -3.92 15.54 10.98
CA SER A 18 -2.94 14.75 11.74
C SER A 18 -2.19 15.68 12.70
N GLY A 19 -2.79 15.98 13.86
CA GLY A 19 -2.28 17.00 14.77
C GLY A 19 -2.27 18.38 14.10
N ASP A 20 -1.09 19.00 14.04
CA ASP A 20 -0.90 20.32 13.45
C ASP A 20 -0.69 20.31 11.92
N ILE A 21 -0.74 19.11 11.30
CA ILE A 21 -0.59 18.96 9.85
C ILE A 21 -1.85 18.42 9.22
N THR A 22 -1.96 18.62 7.91
CA THR A 22 -3.03 18.08 7.08
C THR A 22 -2.43 17.23 5.98
N LEU A 23 -2.96 16.02 5.79
CA LEU A 23 -2.53 15.08 4.76
C LEU A 23 -3.52 15.11 3.59
N GLU A 24 -3.01 15.30 2.38
CA GLU A 24 -3.78 15.14 1.15
C GLU A 24 -4.01 13.66 0.87
N ALA A 25 -5.24 13.28 0.57
CA ALA A 25 -5.58 11.92 0.19
C ALA A 25 -6.55 11.89 -1.00
N LEU A 26 -6.49 10.82 -1.77
CA LEU A 26 -7.37 10.51 -2.89
C LEU A 26 -8.09 9.20 -2.60
N LEU A 27 -9.37 9.28 -2.26
CA LEU A 27 -10.25 8.12 -2.14
C LEU A 27 -10.83 7.79 -3.51
N GLU A 28 -10.70 6.53 -3.93
CA GLU A 28 -11.34 6.00 -5.12
C GLU A 28 -12.21 4.82 -4.72
N THR A 29 -13.53 4.91 -4.99
CA THR A 29 -14.53 3.90 -4.62
C THR A 29 -15.18 3.30 -5.86
N PRO A 30 -15.41 1.97 -5.89
CA PRO A 30 -16.17 1.33 -6.97
C PRO A 30 -17.65 1.72 -6.86
N THR A 31 -18.30 2.05 -7.98
CA THR A 31 -19.71 2.52 -7.98
C THR A 31 -20.74 1.42 -7.68
N HIS A 32 -20.32 0.16 -7.65
CA HIS A 32 -21.20 -1.00 -7.45
C HIS A 32 -21.32 -1.46 -5.98
N SER A 33 -20.59 -0.82 -5.06
CA SER A 33 -20.61 -1.17 -3.64
C SER A 33 -20.89 0.05 -2.80
N THR A 34 -21.78 -0.09 -1.85
CA THR A 34 -22.15 1.02 -0.93
C THR A 34 -21.12 1.21 0.18
N ARG A 35 -20.44 0.14 0.62
CA ARG A 35 -19.39 0.16 1.64
C ARG A 35 -18.31 -0.89 1.30
N PRO A 36 -17.47 -0.65 0.29
CA PRO A 36 -16.41 -1.59 -0.10
C PRO A 36 -15.31 -1.71 0.97
N PRO A 37 -14.59 -2.85 1.04
CA PRO A 37 -13.30 -2.90 1.71
C PRO A 37 -12.39 -1.81 1.14
N CYS A 38 -11.37 -1.38 1.88
CA CYS A 38 -10.47 -0.34 1.39
C CYS A 38 -9.00 -0.68 1.65
N VAL A 39 -8.15 -0.38 0.67
CA VAL A 39 -6.70 -0.49 0.79
C VAL A 39 -6.07 0.90 0.85
N LEU A 40 -5.40 1.18 1.98
CA LEU A 40 -4.58 2.37 2.15
C LEU A 40 -3.24 2.17 1.43
N MET A 41 -2.73 3.21 0.77
CA MET A 41 -1.52 3.08 -0.05
C MET A 41 -0.47 4.12 0.32
N CYS A 42 0.70 3.61 0.73
CA CYS A 42 1.90 4.37 1.08
C CYS A 42 2.83 4.48 -0.13
N HIS A 43 3.06 5.70 -0.63
CA HIS A 43 3.86 5.95 -1.82
C HIS A 43 5.38 5.80 -1.59
N PRO A 44 6.19 5.65 -2.66
CA PRO A 44 7.64 5.58 -2.55
C PRO A 44 8.26 6.93 -2.12
N ASN A 45 9.59 6.96 -2.00
CA ASN A 45 10.32 8.10 -1.47
C ASN A 45 10.03 9.40 -2.26
N PRO A 46 9.50 10.45 -1.61
CA PRO A 46 9.17 11.71 -2.26
C PRO A 46 10.40 12.45 -2.82
N ARG A 47 11.60 12.25 -2.26
CA ARG A 47 12.85 12.79 -2.83
C ARG A 47 13.19 12.17 -4.20
N GLN A 48 12.53 11.07 -4.55
CA GLN A 48 12.64 10.40 -5.85
C GLN A 48 11.34 10.51 -6.67
N GLY A 49 10.50 11.51 -6.37
CA GLY A 49 9.26 11.77 -7.09
C GLY A 49 8.06 10.95 -6.61
N GLY A 50 8.16 10.28 -5.46
CA GLY A 50 7.06 9.53 -4.87
C GLY A 50 5.89 10.43 -4.47
N SER A 51 4.67 10.04 -4.84
CA SER A 51 3.40 10.69 -4.46
C SER A 51 2.23 9.74 -4.69
N ILE A 52 1.02 10.20 -4.39
CA ILE A 52 -0.24 9.48 -4.70
C ILE A 52 -0.43 9.14 -6.19
N TYR A 53 0.32 9.78 -7.09
CA TYR A 53 0.26 9.56 -8.54
C TYR A 53 1.31 8.57 -9.06
N ASN A 54 1.99 7.85 -8.17
CA ASN A 54 2.96 6.84 -8.57
C ASN A 54 2.28 5.71 -9.40
N ASN A 55 2.93 5.27 -10.49
CA ASN A 55 2.41 4.28 -11.44
C ASN A 55 2.08 2.91 -10.83
N VAL A 56 2.88 2.43 -9.86
CA VAL A 56 2.62 1.16 -9.15
C VAL A 56 1.37 1.29 -8.29
N LEU A 57 1.19 2.42 -7.59
CA LEU A 57 -0.01 2.69 -6.80
C LEU A 57 -1.24 2.83 -7.70
N ASP A 58 -1.12 3.51 -8.84
CA ASP A 58 -2.23 3.72 -9.77
C ASP A 58 -2.71 2.39 -10.39
N SER A 59 -1.78 1.56 -10.85
CA SER A 59 -2.10 0.23 -11.37
C SER A 59 -2.73 -0.68 -10.30
N SER A 60 -2.22 -0.63 -9.06
CA SER A 60 -2.80 -1.36 -7.92
C SER A 60 -4.21 -0.89 -7.61
N SER A 61 -4.45 0.44 -7.54
CA SER A 61 -5.78 1.04 -7.36
C SER A 61 -6.75 0.58 -8.44
N SER A 62 -6.33 0.67 -9.72
CA SER A 62 -7.15 0.23 -10.85
C SER A 62 -7.57 -1.24 -10.75
N SER A 63 -6.67 -2.12 -10.28
CA SER A 63 -6.98 -3.54 -10.08
C SER A 63 -7.94 -3.77 -8.91
N LEU A 64 -7.76 -3.04 -7.81
CA LEU A 64 -8.65 -3.10 -6.63
C LEU A 64 -10.07 -2.67 -6.99
N ILE A 65 -10.24 -1.56 -7.70
CA ILE A 65 -11.54 -1.06 -8.15
C ILE A 65 -12.28 -2.11 -8.99
N LYS A 66 -11.59 -2.78 -9.91
CA LYS A 66 -12.17 -3.88 -10.71
C LYS A 66 -12.67 -5.04 -9.85
N LYS A 67 -12.14 -5.21 -8.66
CA LYS A 67 -12.50 -6.26 -7.69
C LYS A 67 -13.47 -5.79 -6.62
N GLY A 68 -14.03 -4.59 -6.75
CA GLY A 68 -14.97 -4.03 -5.79
C GLY A 68 -14.35 -3.54 -4.49
N ILE A 69 -13.04 -3.26 -4.48
CA ILE A 69 -12.27 -2.80 -3.33
C ILE A 69 -11.90 -1.33 -3.56
N ALA A 70 -12.15 -0.46 -2.60
CA ALA A 70 -11.72 0.93 -2.63
C ALA A 70 -10.21 1.08 -2.39
N SER A 71 -9.66 2.19 -2.83
CA SER A 71 -8.29 2.59 -2.52
C SER A 71 -8.25 3.98 -1.91
N LEU A 72 -7.42 4.17 -0.88
CA LEU A 72 -7.13 5.46 -0.28
C LEU A 72 -5.63 5.71 -0.39
N ARG A 73 -5.24 6.48 -1.41
CA ARG A 73 -3.86 6.94 -1.61
C ARG A 73 -3.67 8.24 -0.85
N PHE A 74 -2.61 8.40 -0.08
CA PHE A 74 -2.34 9.65 0.63
C PHE A 74 -0.90 10.09 0.43
N ASN A 75 -0.69 11.40 0.42
CA ASN A 75 0.64 12.00 0.43
C ASN A 75 1.14 12.11 1.88
N PHE A 76 2.34 11.62 2.13
CA PHE A 76 3.03 11.87 3.40
C PHE A 76 3.22 13.37 3.63
N ARG A 77 3.49 13.75 4.86
CA ARG A 77 3.80 15.14 5.24
C ARG A 77 4.85 15.77 4.32
N GLY A 78 4.63 17.04 3.95
CA GLY A 78 5.52 17.78 3.06
C GLY A 78 5.49 17.34 1.58
N VAL A 79 4.52 16.52 1.16
CA VAL A 79 4.37 16.04 -0.22
C VAL A 79 3.03 16.51 -0.80
N GLY A 80 3.04 16.99 -2.04
CA GLY A 80 1.82 17.49 -2.71
C GLY A 80 1.17 18.60 -1.92
N ALA A 81 -0.13 18.47 -1.62
CA ALA A 81 -0.86 19.43 -0.80
C ALA A 81 -0.86 19.08 0.71
N SER A 82 -0.12 18.04 1.13
CA SER A 82 0.11 17.75 2.55
C SER A 82 1.02 18.80 3.17
N THR A 83 0.64 19.30 4.33
CA THR A 83 1.47 20.24 5.10
C THR A 83 2.56 19.54 5.90
N GLY A 84 3.39 20.29 6.60
CA GLY A 84 4.51 19.76 7.38
C GLY A 84 5.79 19.56 6.57
N ILE A 85 6.71 18.77 7.09
CA ILE A 85 8.02 18.51 6.49
C ILE A 85 8.28 16.99 6.48
N PHE A 86 8.73 16.46 5.35
CA PHE A 86 9.10 15.05 5.20
C PHE A 86 10.24 14.68 6.15
N GLY A 87 10.01 13.66 6.98
CA GLY A 87 10.89 13.23 8.06
C GLY A 87 11.78 12.03 7.77
N ASP A 88 11.79 11.54 6.51
CA ASP A 88 12.60 10.39 6.07
C ASP A 88 12.36 9.09 6.86
N GLY A 89 11.15 8.95 7.37
CA GLY A 89 10.67 7.79 8.11
C GLY A 89 10.50 7.99 9.62
N ASP A 90 10.89 9.16 10.16
CA ASP A 90 10.73 9.45 11.60
C ASP A 90 9.27 9.72 11.98
N PHE A 91 8.47 10.24 11.05
CA PHE A 91 7.09 10.67 11.32
C PHE A 91 6.05 10.00 10.40
N GLU A 92 6.44 9.46 9.26
CA GLU A 92 5.51 8.93 8.25
C GLU A 92 4.76 7.68 8.73
N GLY A 93 5.30 6.95 9.70
CA GLY A 93 4.60 5.88 10.41
C GLY A 93 3.35 6.40 11.14
N SER A 94 3.47 7.55 11.82
CA SER A 94 2.33 8.20 12.49
C SER A 94 1.31 8.77 11.50
N ASP A 95 1.75 9.25 10.33
CA ASP A 95 0.86 9.67 9.25
C ASP A 95 0.00 8.49 8.77
N ALA A 96 0.64 7.33 8.51
CA ALA A 96 -0.08 6.14 8.10
C ALA A 96 -1.10 5.67 9.16
N LEU A 97 -0.76 5.71 10.45
CA LEU A 97 -1.68 5.38 11.54
C LEU A 97 -2.86 6.36 11.60
N THR A 98 -2.63 7.65 11.40
CA THR A 98 -3.71 8.65 11.33
C THR A 98 -4.66 8.37 10.16
N VAL A 99 -4.12 8.02 8.98
CA VAL A 99 -4.95 7.67 7.81
C VAL A 99 -5.73 6.37 8.05
N ILE A 100 -5.15 5.36 8.73
CA ILE A 100 -5.85 4.14 9.13
C ILE A 100 -7.01 4.47 10.08
N ASP A 101 -6.76 5.32 11.07
CA ASP A 101 -7.77 5.76 12.03
C ASP A 101 -8.91 6.53 11.36
N PHE A 102 -8.59 7.41 10.43
CA PHE A 102 -9.57 8.13 9.61
C PHE A 102 -10.41 7.14 8.78
N ALA A 103 -9.75 6.26 8.01
CA ALA A 103 -10.41 5.27 7.15
C ALA A 103 -11.34 4.33 7.93
N SER A 104 -11.00 4.03 9.19
CA SER A 104 -11.84 3.17 10.04
C SER A 104 -13.18 3.78 10.44
N ARG A 105 -13.42 5.10 10.18
CA ARG A 105 -14.57 5.86 10.65
C ARG A 105 -15.40 6.52 9.56
N ILE A 106 -14.92 6.56 8.31
CA ILE A 106 -15.68 7.17 7.21
C ILE A 106 -16.73 6.22 6.67
N ASP A 107 -17.89 6.76 6.29
CA ASP A 107 -19.07 5.98 5.88
C ASP A 107 -18.96 5.42 4.45
N GLN A 108 -18.10 5.99 3.62
CA GLN A 108 -17.92 5.60 2.22
C GLN A 108 -17.31 4.21 2.02
N ILE A 109 -16.69 3.64 3.07
CA ILE A 109 -16.01 2.34 3.01
C ILE A 109 -16.34 1.48 4.24
N ASP A 110 -16.02 0.19 4.17
CA ASP A 110 -16.08 -0.69 5.34
C ASP A 110 -14.81 -0.57 6.17
N GLY A 111 -14.85 0.27 7.20
CA GLY A 111 -13.73 0.47 8.13
C GLY A 111 -13.31 -0.76 8.94
N GLY A 112 -14.10 -1.84 8.92
CA GLY A 112 -13.75 -3.15 9.50
C GLY A 112 -12.90 -4.03 8.58
N ARG A 113 -12.83 -3.71 7.27
CA ARG A 113 -12.08 -4.44 6.24
C ARG A 113 -11.05 -3.52 5.56
N LEU A 114 -10.02 -3.13 6.33
CA LEU A 114 -8.93 -2.29 5.83
C LEU A 114 -7.71 -3.14 5.49
N GLY A 115 -7.12 -2.92 4.32
CA GLY A 115 -5.80 -3.38 3.94
C GLY A 115 -4.80 -2.22 3.90
N ILE A 116 -3.51 -2.52 3.90
CA ILE A 116 -2.45 -1.55 3.64
C ILE A 116 -1.49 -2.06 2.58
N LEU A 117 -1.11 -1.20 1.65
CA LEU A 117 -0.09 -1.44 0.65
C LEU A 117 1.00 -0.39 0.77
N GLY A 118 2.25 -0.79 0.67
CA GLY A 118 3.36 0.15 0.53
C GLY A 118 4.31 -0.25 -0.58
N TYR A 119 4.89 0.77 -1.25
CA TYR A 119 5.90 0.58 -2.27
C TYR A 119 7.18 1.30 -1.89
N SER A 120 8.32 0.60 -2.01
CA SER A 120 9.67 1.10 -1.70
C SER A 120 9.73 1.71 -0.28
N PHE A 121 10.03 2.98 -0.12
CA PHE A 121 9.97 3.68 1.17
C PHE A 121 8.64 3.43 1.89
N GLY A 122 7.51 3.60 1.18
CA GLY A 122 6.18 3.35 1.72
C GLY A 122 5.94 1.90 2.16
N ALA A 123 6.67 0.93 1.60
CA ALA A 123 6.58 -0.47 2.04
C ALA A 123 7.12 -0.63 3.47
N GLY A 124 8.20 0.08 3.82
CA GLY A 124 8.70 0.13 5.19
C GLY A 124 7.70 0.75 6.16
N ILE A 125 7.02 1.83 5.73
CA ILE A 125 5.98 2.49 6.53
C ILE A 125 4.75 1.58 6.70
N ALA A 126 4.34 0.86 5.65
CA ALA A 126 3.23 -0.10 5.74
C ALA A 126 3.54 -1.27 6.69
N LEU A 127 4.77 -1.80 6.69
CA LEU A 127 5.23 -2.81 7.65
C LEU A 127 5.18 -2.29 9.09
N GLU A 128 5.69 -1.08 9.31
CA GLU A 128 5.66 -0.41 10.62
C GLU A 128 4.22 -0.26 11.11
N ALA A 129 3.33 0.33 10.32
CA ALA A 129 1.94 0.50 10.68
C ALA A 129 1.25 -0.84 10.98
N ALA A 130 1.44 -1.86 10.13
CA ALA A 130 0.83 -3.18 10.33
C ALA A 130 1.33 -3.88 11.61
N SER A 131 2.54 -3.57 12.08
CA SER A 131 3.11 -4.17 13.30
C SER A 131 2.48 -3.63 14.60
N VAL A 132 1.84 -2.45 14.56
CA VAL A 132 1.34 -1.77 15.76
C VAL A 132 -0.18 -1.59 15.80
N THR A 133 -0.91 -1.98 14.73
CA THR A 133 -2.39 -1.86 14.71
C THR A 133 -3.09 -3.15 14.27
N SER A 134 -4.21 -3.46 14.92
CA SER A 134 -5.12 -4.55 14.53
C SER A 134 -6.22 -4.12 13.55
N LYS A 135 -6.30 -2.83 13.21
CA LYS A 135 -7.30 -2.30 12.27
C LYS A 135 -7.05 -2.77 10.84
N VAL A 136 -5.78 -2.93 10.46
CA VAL A 136 -5.37 -3.51 9.17
C VAL A 136 -5.55 -5.02 9.22
N LYS A 137 -6.28 -5.58 8.25
CA LYS A 137 -6.59 -7.02 8.16
C LYS A 137 -5.62 -7.80 7.28
N SER A 138 -5.02 -7.14 6.29
CA SER A 138 -4.01 -7.72 5.42
C SER A 138 -3.09 -6.65 4.84
N MET A 139 -1.90 -7.04 4.37
CA MET A 139 -0.93 -6.08 3.87
C MET A 139 -0.14 -6.55 2.66
N VAL A 140 0.31 -5.61 1.84
CA VAL A 140 1.23 -5.84 0.72
C VAL A 140 2.46 -4.93 0.87
N SER A 141 3.64 -5.53 0.73
CA SER A 141 4.94 -4.84 0.73
C SER A 141 5.64 -5.08 -0.61
N ILE A 142 5.83 -4.02 -1.40
CA ILE A 142 6.47 -4.08 -2.72
C ILE A 142 7.83 -3.38 -2.65
N ALA A 143 8.91 -4.07 -3.03
CA ALA A 143 10.29 -3.56 -3.08
C ALA A 143 10.70 -2.78 -1.81
N CYS A 144 10.37 -3.30 -0.64
CA CYS A 144 10.75 -2.66 0.61
C CYS A 144 12.28 -2.53 0.72
N PRO A 145 12.84 -1.36 1.11
CA PRO A 145 14.27 -1.25 1.34
C PRO A 145 14.76 -2.28 2.35
N GLN A 146 15.85 -2.98 2.03
CA GLN A 146 16.37 -4.12 2.79
C GLN A 146 16.50 -3.83 4.29
N ARG A 147 17.00 -2.64 4.66
CA ARG A 147 17.17 -2.23 6.06
C ARG A 147 15.83 -2.25 6.82
N ARG A 148 14.79 -1.62 6.27
CA ARG A 148 13.45 -1.58 6.86
C ARG A 148 12.81 -2.97 6.90
N PHE A 149 12.93 -3.72 5.82
CA PHE A 149 12.43 -5.09 5.72
C PHE A 149 13.03 -6.00 6.80
N SER A 150 14.34 -5.89 7.04
CA SER A 150 15.03 -6.67 8.08
C SER A 150 14.55 -6.33 9.48
N THR A 151 14.27 -5.05 9.76
CA THR A 151 13.77 -4.58 11.05
C THR A 151 12.39 -5.16 11.35
N PHE A 152 11.46 -5.08 10.40
CA PHE A 152 10.08 -5.52 10.61
C PHE A 152 9.85 -7.01 10.33
N GLY A 153 10.77 -7.70 9.66
CA GLY A 153 10.71 -9.15 9.46
C GLY A 153 10.75 -9.98 10.73
N THR A 154 11.16 -9.38 11.85
CA THR A 154 11.12 -9.99 13.19
C THR A 154 9.94 -9.52 14.03
N ALA A 155 9.17 -8.52 13.58
CA ALA A 155 7.97 -8.06 14.26
C ALA A 155 6.84 -9.09 14.12
N GLU A 156 5.99 -9.18 15.12
CA GLU A 156 4.79 -10.02 15.09
C GLU A 156 3.69 -9.40 14.23
N ILE A 157 3.90 -9.37 12.92
CA ILE A 157 2.84 -9.01 11.98
C ILE A 157 2.03 -10.29 11.71
N VAL A 158 0.92 -10.47 12.42
CA VAL A 158 0.08 -11.67 12.34
C VAL A 158 -0.86 -11.69 11.13
N GLN A 159 -1.14 -10.53 10.55
CA GLN A 159 -2.03 -10.39 9.41
C GLN A 159 -1.49 -11.12 8.18
N PRO A 160 -2.38 -11.63 7.29
CA PRO A 160 -1.99 -12.07 5.95
C PRO A 160 -1.15 -11.02 5.23
N LYS A 161 -0.06 -11.44 4.61
CA LYS A 161 0.86 -10.53 3.92
C LYS A 161 1.37 -11.09 2.61
N LEU A 162 1.50 -10.21 1.61
CA LEU A 162 2.16 -10.48 0.34
C LEU A 162 3.42 -9.61 0.25
N LEU A 163 4.55 -10.26 0.08
CA LEU A 163 5.87 -9.65 0.00
C LEU A 163 6.39 -9.80 -1.43
N ILE A 164 6.66 -8.68 -2.11
CA ILE A 164 7.04 -8.65 -3.54
C ILE A 164 8.40 -7.99 -3.71
N CYS A 165 9.26 -8.60 -4.53
CA CYS A 165 10.56 -8.05 -4.94
C CYS A 165 10.79 -8.35 -6.43
N GLY A 166 11.54 -7.49 -7.14
CA GLY A 166 12.07 -7.80 -8.46
C GLY A 166 13.33 -8.66 -8.36
N ASP A 167 13.59 -9.54 -9.31
CA ASP A 167 14.82 -10.35 -9.31
C ASP A 167 16.05 -9.56 -9.73
N ARG A 168 15.86 -8.39 -10.37
CA ARG A 168 16.91 -7.43 -10.75
C ARG A 168 16.94 -6.19 -9.86
N ASP A 169 16.27 -6.24 -8.71
CA ASP A 169 16.37 -5.18 -7.70
C ASP A 169 17.75 -5.20 -7.05
N HIS A 170 18.58 -4.19 -7.38
CA HIS A 170 19.95 -4.07 -6.87
C HIS A 170 19.99 -3.65 -5.39
N ASP A 171 18.95 -2.97 -4.90
CA ASP A 171 18.85 -2.53 -3.50
C ASP A 171 18.53 -3.67 -2.56
N PHE A 172 17.91 -4.74 -3.09
CA PHE A 172 17.55 -5.91 -2.30
C PHE A 172 17.64 -7.22 -3.14
N PRO A 173 18.82 -7.85 -3.22
CA PRO A 173 19.01 -9.08 -3.99
C PRO A 173 17.99 -10.15 -3.65
N SER A 174 17.34 -10.75 -4.66
CA SER A 174 16.19 -11.64 -4.52
C SER A 174 16.43 -12.86 -3.64
N GLY A 175 17.65 -13.41 -3.63
CA GLY A 175 18.02 -14.51 -2.73
C GLY A 175 18.00 -14.10 -1.25
N HIS A 176 18.47 -12.89 -0.94
CA HIS A 176 18.42 -12.35 0.42
C HIS A 176 17.00 -11.94 0.82
N PHE A 177 16.23 -11.35 -0.11
CA PHE A 177 14.80 -11.09 0.09
C PHE A 177 14.04 -12.37 0.46
N LYS A 178 14.23 -13.46 -0.30
CA LYS A 178 13.60 -14.76 -0.03
C LYS A 178 13.97 -15.31 1.35
N PHE A 179 15.26 -15.22 1.72
CA PHE A 179 15.73 -15.64 3.05
C PHE A 179 15.07 -14.84 4.16
N LEU A 180 15.06 -13.51 4.08
CA LEU A 180 14.47 -12.65 5.10
C LEU A 180 12.95 -12.74 5.14
N SER A 181 12.28 -12.94 3.98
CA SER A 181 10.84 -13.19 3.93
C SER A 181 10.45 -14.42 4.74
N GLY A 182 11.35 -15.43 4.83
CA GLY A 182 11.17 -16.61 5.66
C GLY A 182 10.97 -16.33 7.15
N ARG A 183 11.41 -15.17 7.64
CA ARG A 183 11.35 -14.76 9.05
C ARG A 183 10.00 -14.18 9.46
N PHE A 184 9.19 -13.71 8.50
CA PHE A 184 7.85 -13.22 8.80
C PHE A 184 6.93 -14.35 9.24
N THR A 185 6.06 -14.07 10.19
CA THR A 185 5.02 -14.99 10.63
C THR A 185 4.09 -15.38 9.48
N LYS A 186 3.49 -16.57 9.54
CA LYS A 186 2.41 -16.98 8.63
C LYS A 186 1.08 -16.35 9.07
N PRO A 187 0.09 -16.13 8.15
CA PRO A 187 0.17 -16.44 6.73
C PRO A 187 0.98 -15.40 5.94
N ARG A 188 1.85 -15.85 5.04
CA ARG A 188 2.60 -15.01 4.10
C ARG A 188 2.71 -15.63 2.73
N GLN A 189 2.67 -14.78 1.70
CA GLN A 189 2.99 -15.10 0.31
C GLN A 189 4.23 -14.31 -0.09
N VAL A 190 5.10 -14.89 -0.91
CA VAL A 190 6.35 -14.28 -1.37
C VAL A 190 6.40 -14.41 -2.89
N GLU A 191 6.50 -13.27 -3.58
CA GLU A 191 6.57 -13.19 -5.03
C GLU A 191 7.86 -12.52 -5.47
N ILE A 192 8.57 -13.17 -6.40
CA ILE A 192 9.75 -12.60 -7.07
C ILE A 192 9.38 -12.42 -8.52
N VAL A 193 9.33 -11.16 -8.98
CA VAL A 193 8.96 -10.81 -10.34
C VAL A 193 10.20 -10.89 -11.22
N ASN A 194 10.24 -11.92 -12.08
CA ASN A 194 11.37 -12.15 -12.98
C ASN A 194 11.53 -11.01 -14.01
N GLY A 195 12.72 -10.49 -14.13
CA GLY A 195 13.10 -9.41 -15.05
C GLY A 195 12.84 -8.02 -14.51
N ALA A 196 12.12 -7.87 -13.40
CA ALA A 196 11.80 -6.57 -12.81
C ALA A 196 12.97 -6.04 -11.96
N ASP A 197 13.25 -4.75 -12.12
CA ASP A 197 14.11 -3.98 -11.23
C ASP A 197 13.31 -3.36 -10.07
N HIS A 198 13.94 -2.45 -9.31
CA HIS A 198 13.30 -1.73 -8.21
C HIS A 198 12.07 -0.91 -8.64
N PHE A 199 12.06 -0.40 -9.87
CA PHE A 199 11.02 0.51 -10.37
C PHE A 199 9.83 -0.19 -11.00
N PHE A 200 9.94 -1.49 -11.31
CA PHE A 200 8.89 -2.30 -11.95
C PHE A 200 8.36 -1.71 -13.25
N SER A 201 9.18 -0.97 -13.99
CA SER A 201 8.80 -0.38 -15.28
C SER A 201 8.39 -1.46 -16.28
N GLY A 202 7.15 -1.40 -16.76
CA GLY A 202 6.54 -2.42 -17.63
C GLY A 202 5.94 -3.61 -16.90
N TYR A 203 6.04 -3.67 -15.57
CA TYR A 203 5.45 -4.72 -14.73
C TYR A 203 4.27 -4.22 -13.89
N GLU A 204 3.83 -2.96 -14.06
CA GLU A 204 2.80 -2.33 -13.26
C GLU A 204 1.48 -3.12 -13.29
N LYS A 205 1.08 -3.60 -14.49
CA LYS A 205 -0.13 -4.41 -14.62
C LYS A 205 -0.03 -5.71 -13.84
N LEU A 206 1.12 -6.41 -13.92
CA LEU A 206 1.34 -7.66 -13.18
C LEU A 206 1.27 -7.41 -11.67
N LEU A 207 1.91 -6.34 -11.18
CA LEU A 207 1.80 -5.95 -9.77
C LEU A 207 0.36 -5.66 -9.36
N GLY A 208 -0.36 -4.89 -10.17
CA GLY A 208 -1.78 -4.61 -9.93
C GLY A 208 -2.60 -5.89 -9.82
N ASP A 209 -2.41 -6.86 -10.73
CA ASP A 209 -3.13 -8.12 -10.73
C ASP A 209 -2.80 -8.96 -9.48
N LEU A 210 -1.53 -9.06 -9.06
CA LEU A 210 -1.09 -9.74 -7.84
C LEU A 210 -1.71 -9.10 -6.59
N VAL A 211 -1.61 -7.78 -6.47
CA VAL A 211 -2.18 -6.99 -5.37
C VAL A 211 -3.68 -7.18 -5.28
N GLY A 212 -4.38 -7.00 -6.41
CA GLY A 212 -5.83 -7.11 -6.45
C GLY A 212 -6.31 -8.53 -6.09
N LYS A 213 -5.65 -9.57 -6.58
CA LYS A 213 -5.96 -10.96 -6.23
C LYS A 213 -5.79 -11.20 -4.73
N PHE A 214 -4.65 -10.79 -4.18
CA PHE A 214 -4.36 -10.98 -2.76
C PHE A 214 -5.39 -10.32 -1.85
N PHE A 215 -5.72 -9.03 -2.08
CA PHE A 215 -6.71 -8.35 -1.26
C PHE A 215 -8.12 -8.86 -1.45
N GLN A 216 -8.48 -9.38 -2.63
CA GLN A 216 -9.77 -10.04 -2.85
C GLN A 216 -9.94 -11.32 -2.01
N GLU A 217 -8.83 -12.02 -1.72
CA GLU A 217 -8.81 -13.24 -0.93
C GLU A 217 -8.73 -12.97 0.58
N THR A 218 -8.34 -11.75 0.99
CA THR A 218 -8.00 -11.46 2.40
C THR A 218 -8.80 -10.33 3.04
N LEU A 219 -9.64 -9.61 2.28
CA LEU A 219 -10.59 -8.59 2.73
C LEU A 219 -12.03 -8.96 2.39
#